data_4d1c72860f64d2a0089caa20d8b42b10
#
_entry.id   4d1c72860f64d2a0089caa20d8b42b10
#
_cell.length_a   1.000
_cell.length_b   1.000
_cell.length_c   1.000
_cell.angle_alpha   90.00
_cell.angle_beta   90.00
_cell.angle_gamma   90.00
#
_symmetry.space_group_name_H-M   'P 1'
#
loop_
_entity.id
_entity.type
_entity.pdbx_description
1 polymer ?
#
loop_
_entity_poly.entity_id
_entity_poly.type
_entity_poly.pdbx_seq_one_letter_code
_entity_poly.pdbx_strand_id
1 'polypeptide(L)'
;MKRRNTILLPRAQKTITVLGENIKLARLRRKFSSVQVAERANISRPTLVSIEKGSPNVTIGAYVKVLSVLGLEDDVMEVAKDDLLGRRLQDAKLIIRERAPKVPKQENTKGNPPGSKMVIGKNDGNTK
;
A
#
# COMPACT_ATOMS: atom_id res chain seq x y z
N MET A 1 -19.45 -15.57 12.59
CA MET A 1 -18.05 -15.21 12.58
C MET A 1 -17.82 -13.88 13.27
N LYS A 2 -16.84 -13.85 14.10
CA LYS A 2 -16.58 -12.67 14.88
C LYS A 2 -15.73 -11.68 14.09
N ARG A 3 -16.13 -10.44 14.07
CA ARG A 3 -15.40 -9.41 13.38
C ARG A 3 -14.31 -8.85 14.29
N ARG A 4 -13.14 -8.69 13.77
CA ARG A 4 -12.06 -8.08 14.54
C ARG A 4 -12.14 -6.57 14.42
N ASN A 5 -11.89 -5.92 15.55
CA ASN A 5 -11.74 -4.47 15.54
C ASN A 5 -10.26 -4.15 15.44
N THR A 6 -9.92 -3.41 14.40
CA THR A 6 -8.56 -2.92 14.24
C THR A 6 -8.44 -1.60 14.96
N ILE A 7 -7.49 -1.53 15.86
CA ILE A 7 -7.25 -0.31 16.62
C ILE A 7 -5.90 0.24 16.19
N LEU A 8 -5.91 1.46 15.67
CA LEU A 8 -4.70 2.12 15.23
C LEU A 8 -4.20 3.06 16.31
N LEU A 9 -2.90 3.27 16.33
CA LEU A 9 -2.34 4.31 17.17
C LEU A 9 -2.85 5.66 16.68
N PRO A 10 -2.89 6.66 17.59
CA PRO A 10 -3.53 7.94 17.23
C PRO A 10 -3.02 8.57 15.94
N ARG A 11 -1.73 8.50 15.69
CA ARG A 11 -1.17 9.10 14.47
C ARG A 11 -1.67 8.39 13.22
N ALA A 12 -1.69 7.07 13.25
CA ALA A 12 -2.18 6.29 12.13
C ALA A 12 -3.67 6.48 11.95
N GLN A 13 -4.41 6.56 13.06
CA GLN A 13 -5.84 6.80 12.98
C GLN A 13 -6.13 8.16 12.37
N LYS A 14 -5.35 9.17 12.73
CA LYS A 14 -5.52 10.49 12.14
C LYS A 14 -5.32 10.45 10.63
N THR A 15 -4.34 9.67 10.17
CA THR A 15 -4.05 9.55 8.75
C THR A 15 -5.26 9.01 7.99
N ILE A 16 -5.85 7.93 8.48
CA ILE A 16 -6.98 7.35 7.76
C ILE A 16 -8.24 8.21 7.93
N THR A 17 -8.36 8.93 9.03
CA THR A 17 -9.48 9.86 9.21
C THR A 17 -9.40 10.97 8.17
N VAL A 18 -8.22 11.52 7.92
CA VAL A 18 -8.03 12.54 6.90
C VAL A 18 -8.37 11.97 5.52
N LEU A 19 -7.96 10.73 5.27
CA LEU A 19 -8.31 10.08 4.00
C LEU A 19 -9.82 10.01 3.83
N GLY A 20 -10.52 9.59 4.88
CA GLY A 20 -11.98 9.51 4.82
C GLY A 20 -12.63 10.86 4.58
N GLU A 21 -12.13 11.90 5.24
CA GLU A 21 -12.64 13.25 5.03
C GLU A 21 -12.39 13.71 3.59
N ASN A 22 -11.22 13.42 3.06
CA ASN A 22 -10.91 13.79 1.69
C ASN A 22 -11.84 13.09 0.71
N ILE A 23 -12.14 11.83 0.95
CA ILE A 23 -13.06 11.07 0.12
C ILE A 23 -14.46 11.70 0.17
N LYS A 24 -14.91 12.04 1.38
CA LYS A 24 -16.22 12.65 1.54
C LYS A 24 -16.30 13.98 0.79
N LEU A 25 -15.28 14.82 0.94
CA LEU A 25 -15.26 16.11 0.26
C LEU A 25 -15.22 15.93 -1.26
N ALA A 26 -14.46 14.96 -1.74
CA ALA A 26 -14.41 14.69 -3.18
C ALA A 26 -15.77 14.25 -3.70
N ARG A 27 -16.49 13.46 -2.93
CA ARG A 27 -17.84 13.06 -3.30
C ARG A 27 -18.76 14.26 -3.36
N LEU A 28 -18.71 15.10 -2.33
CA LEU A 28 -19.58 16.27 -2.25
C LEU A 28 -19.28 17.26 -3.37
N ARG A 29 -18.03 17.47 -3.71
CA ARG A 29 -17.66 18.37 -4.81
C ARG A 29 -18.24 17.91 -6.14
N ARG A 30 -18.42 16.61 -6.31
CA ARG A 30 -19.01 16.04 -7.52
C ARG A 30 -20.52 15.95 -7.43
N LYS A 31 -21.07 16.37 -6.29
CA LYS A 31 -22.52 16.35 -6.04
C LYS A 31 -23.11 14.96 -6.16
N PHE A 32 -22.32 13.96 -5.79
CA PHE A 32 -22.79 12.58 -5.71
C PHE A 32 -23.41 12.34 -4.35
N SER A 33 -24.54 11.66 -4.32
CA SER A 33 -25.12 11.23 -3.05
C SER A 33 -24.37 10.00 -2.55
N SER A 34 -24.50 9.73 -1.25
CA SER A 34 -23.90 8.54 -0.70
C SER A 34 -24.50 7.27 -1.31
N VAL A 35 -25.80 7.31 -1.62
CA VAL A 35 -26.45 6.19 -2.27
C VAL A 35 -25.82 5.90 -3.63
N GLN A 36 -25.61 6.96 -4.43
CA GLN A 36 -25.03 6.78 -5.75
C GLN A 36 -23.64 6.17 -5.68
N VAL A 37 -22.82 6.69 -4.78
CA VAL A 37 -21.44 6.20 -4.68
C VAL A 37 -21.41 4.77 -4.17
N ALA A 38 -22.23 4.46 -3.15
CA ALA A 38 -22.27 3.12 -2.61
C ALA A 38 -22.71 2.12 -3.68
N GLU A 39 -23.71 2.47 -4.47
CA GLU A 39 -24.18 1.59 -5.53
C GLU A 39 -23.10 1.36 -6.58
N ARG A 40 -22.47 2.43 -7.03
CA ARG A 40 -21.45 2.32 -8.07
C ARG A 40 -20.22 1.59 -7.59
N ALA A 41 -19.90 1.75 -6.32
CA ALA A 41 -18.74 1.05 -5.73
C ALA A 41 -19.10 -0.38 -5.32
N ASN A 42 -20.37 -0.75 -5.42
CA ASN A 42 -20.84 -2.08 -5.02
C ASN A 42 -20.50 -2.37 -3.56
N ILE A 43 -20.82 -1.41 -2.71
CA ILE A 43 -20.69 -1.54 -1.27
C ILE A 43 -21.96 -1.06 -0.62
N SER A 44 -22.16 -1.42 0.64
CA SER A 44 -23.31 -0.94 1.38
C SER A 44 -23.14 0.51 1.80
N ARG A 45 -24.24 1.20 2.05
CA ARG A 45 -24.17 2.56 2.56
C ARG A 45 -23.44 2.63 3.89
N PRO A 46 -23.72 1.73 4.85
CA PRO A 46 -22.94 1.78 6.10
C PRO A 46 -21.44 1.63 5.87
N THR A 47 -21.03 0.83 4.90
CA THR A 47 -19.62 0.72 4.57
C THR A 47 -19.07 2.05 4.07
N LEU A 48 -19.81 2.75 3.22
CA LEU A 48 -19.36 4.06 2.74
C LEU A 48 -19.27 5.05 3.90
N VAL A 49 -20.24 5.04 4.81
CA VAL A 49 -20.20 5.91 5.97
C VAL A 49 -18.94 5.62 6.79
N SER A 50 -18.61 4.36 6.98
CA SER A 50 -17.40 3.96 7.70
C SER A 50 -16.14 4.47 7.00
N ILE A 51 -16.10 4.37 5.67
CA ILE A 51 -14.96 4.86 4.89
C ILE A 51 -14.80 6.36 5.10
N GLU A 52 -15.88 7.10 5.02
CA GLU A 52 -15.82 8.56 5.14
C GLU A 52 -15.48 9.02 6.56
N LYS A 53 -15.67 8.14 7.53
CA LYS A 53 -15.23 8.40 8.90
C LYS A 53 -13.81 7.93 9.16
N GLY A 54 -13.18 7.30 8.20
CA GLY A 54 -11.82 6.81 8.36
C GLY A 54 -11.71 5.56 9.22
N SER A 55 -12.64 4.63 9.03
CA SER A 55 -12.61 3.40 9.79
C SER A 55 -11.46 2.49 9.34
N PRO A 56 -10.66 1.99 10.28
CA PRO A 56 -9.63 1.01 9.94
C PRO A 56 -10.18 -0.40 9.78
N ASN A 57 -11.47 -0.59 10.00
CA ASN A 57 -12.07 -1.91 9.92
C ASN A 57 -12.65 -2.22 8.55
N VAL A 58 -12.49 -1.29 7.61
CA VAL A 58 -12.92 -1.51 6.22
C VAL A 58 -11.69 -1.90 5.41
N THR A 59 -11.87 -2.83 4.48
CA THR A 59 -10.74 -3.27 3.67
C THR A 59 -10.25 -2.16 2.77
N ILE A 60 -8.96 -2.23 2.43
CA ILE A 60 -8.41 -1.26 1.48
C ILE A 60 -9.09 -1.39 0.13
N GLY A 61 -9.52 -2.62 -0.22
CA GLY A 61 -10.24 -2.81 -1.47
C GLY A 61 -11.51 -1.98 -1.55
N ALA A 62 -12.22 -1.87 -0.43
CA ALA A 62 -13.43 -1.05 -0.41
C ALA A 62 -13.09 0.42 -0.57
N TYR A 63 -12.01 0.88 0.06
CA TYR A 63 -11.55 2.26 -0.14
C TYR A 63 -11.21 2.51 -1.61
N VAL A 64 -10.52 1.57 -2.24
CA VAL A 64 -10.15 1.72 -3.65
C VAL A 64 -11.38 1.75 -4.54
N LYS A 65 -12.40 0.93 -4.23
CA LYS A 65 -13.65 0.96 -4.98
C LYS A 65 -14.27 2.35 -4.98
N VAL A 66 -14.31 2.98 -3.81
CA VAL A 66 -14.89 4.32 -3.71
C VAL A 66 -14.04 5.34 -4.46
N LEU A 67 -12.73 5.25 -4.29
CA LEU A 67 -11.83 6.16 -5.01
C LEU A 67 -11.99 5.99 -6.52
N SER A 68 -12.21 4.78 -6.98
CA SER A 68 -12.41 4.52 -8.39
C SER A 68 -13.67 5.19 -8.91
N VAL A 69 -14.75 5.14 -8.13
CA VAL A 69 -15.99 5.84 -8.51
C VAL A 69 -15.75 7.34 -8.63
N LEU A 70 -14.88 7.88 -7.81
CA LEU A 70 -14.55 9.30 -7.82
C LEU A 70 -13.48 9.66 -8.86
N GLY A 71 -12.90 8.66 -9.52
CA GLY A 71 -11.83 8.90 -10.49
C GLY A 71 -10.50 9.19 -9.84
N LEU A 72 -10.30 8.78 -8.59
CA LEU A 72 -9.10 9.10 -7.81
C LEU A 72 -8.30 7.85 -7.47
N GLU A 73 -8.57 6.74 -8.12
CA GLU A 73 -7.87 5.49 -7.78
C GLU A 73 -6.37 5.58 -8.03
N ASP A 74 -5.95 6.42 -8.96
CA ASP A 74 -4.52 6.53 -9.27
C ASP A 74 -3.73 7.13 -8.10
N ASP A 75 -4.39 7.86 -7.21
CA ASP A 75 -3.71 8.39 -6.03
C ASP A 75 -3.14 7.26 -5.18
N VAL A 76 -3.80 6.11 -5.19
CA VAL A 76 -3.33 4.97 -4.39
C VAL A 76 -2.02 4.44 -4.92
N MET A 77 -1.79 4.56 -6.22
CA MET A 77 -0.54 4.11 -6.83
C MET A 77 0.66 4.95 -6.40
N GLU A 78 0.39 6.15 -5.85
CA GLU A 78 1.45 7.01 -5.37
C GLU A 78 1.87 6.69 -3.94
N VAL A 79 1.04 5.91 -3.23
CA VAL A 79 1.33 5.59 -1.84
C VAL A 79 2.62 4.76 -1.77
N ALA A 80 3.56 5.22 -0.93
CA ALA A 80 4.85 4.57 -0.71
C ALA A 80 5.74 4.52 -1.96
N LYS A 81 5.33 5.16 -3.04
CA LYS A 81 6.08 5.11 -4.29
C LYS A 81 7.41 5.85 -4.18
N ASP A 82 7.39 7.01 -3.54
CA ASP A 82 8.58 7.85 -3.47
C ASP A 82 9.23 7.71 -2.11
N ASP A 83 9.76 6.54 -1.86
CA ASP A 83 10.33 6.17 -0.57
C ASP A 83 11.81 6.52 -0.53
N LEU A 84 12.09 7.80 -0.33
CA LEU A 84 13.46 8.30 -0.37
C LEU A 84 14.33 7.67 0.73
N LEU A 85 13.80 7.59 1.93
CA LEU A 85 14.53 6.99 3.03
C LEU A 85 14.83 5.51 2.76
N GLY A 86 13.83 4.79 2.26
CA GLY A 86 14.01 3.38 1.97
C GLY A 86 15.08 3.15 0.92
N ARG A 87 15.13 4.02 -0.09
CA ARG A 87 16.17 3.92 -1.11
C ARG A 87 17.54 4.17 -0.53
N ARG A 88 17.66 5.16 0.35
CA ARG A 88 18.93 5.44 1.00
C ARG A 88 19.37 4.28 1.87
N LEU A 89 18.44 3.69 2.59
CA LEU A 89 18.75 2.53 3.41
C LEU A 89 19.16 1.34 2.56
N GLN A 90 18.50 1.17 1.43
CA GLN A 90 18.85 0.10 0.51
C GLN A 90 20.26 0.29 -0.05
N ASP A 91 20.60 1.50 -0.44
CA ASP A 91 21.92 1.80 -0.98
C ASP A 91 22.99 1.54 0.07
N ALA A 92 22.75 1.99 1.29
CA ALA A 92 23.69 1.74 2.39
C ALA A 92 23.83 0.26 2.68
N LYS A 93 22.73 -0.45 2.63
CA LYS A 93 22.74 -1.87 2.90
C LYS A 93 23.47 -2.66 1.83
N LEU A 94 23.35 -2.24 0.59
CA LEU A 94 24.07 -2.89 -0.49
C LEU A 94 25.56 -2.80 -0.28
N ILE A 95 26.05 -1.63 0.13
CA ILE A 95 27.46 -1.46 0.40
C ILE A 95 27.90 -2.36 1.54
N ILE A 96 27.13 -2.41 2.59
CA ILE A 96 27.44 -3.24 3.75
C ILE A 96 27.42 -4.72 3.38
N ARG A 97 26.45 -5.13 2.57
CA ARG A 97 26.30 -6.52 2.22
C ARG A 97 27.48 -7.08 1.45
N GLU A 98 28.10 -6.25 0.66
CA GLU A 98 29.25 -6.71 -0.09
C GLU A 98 30.41 -7.09 0.80
N ARG A 99 30.44 -6.60 2.02
CA ARG A 99 31.50 -6.90 2.95
C ARG A 99 31.08 -7.70 4.15
N ALA A 100 29.78 -7.77 4.38
CA ALA A 100 29.28 -8.49 5.54
C ALA A 100 29.18 -9.97 5.24
N PRO A 101 29.38 -10.80 6.23
CA PRO A 101 29.17 -12.22 6.03
C PRO A 101 27.72 -12.52 5.73
N LYS A 102 27.52 -13.48 4.87
CA LYS A 102 26.18 -13.89 4.55
C LYS A 102 25.48 -14.50 5.72
N VAL A 103 24.22 -14.26 5.78
CA VAL A 103 23.38 -14.92 6.75
C VAL A 103 23.33 -16.39 6.37
N PRO A 104 23.64 -17.26 7.31
CA PRO A 104 23.57 -18.68 7.03
C PRO A 104 22.17 -19.07 6.65
N LYS A 105 21.96 -19.84 5.75
CA LYS A 105 20.64 -20.10 5.33
C LYS A 105 20.48 -21.02 4.33
N GLN A 106 20.84 -21.09 4.13
CA GLN A 106 20.68 -21.53 3.42
C GLN A 106 20.87 -21.59 2.35
N GLU A 107 21.17 -21.93 1.95
CA GLU A 107 21.32 -21.94 1.00
C GLU A 107 21.21 -22.23 -0.01
N ASN A 108 21.34 -22.42 -0.30
CA ASN A 108 21.29 -22.62 -1.18
C ASN A 108 21.37 -22.66 -2.22
N THR A 109 21.62 -22.59 -2.47
CA THR A 109 21.79 -22.44 -3.31
C THR A 109 21.89 -22.49 -4.42
N LYS A 110 22.11 -22.47 -4.72
CA LYS A 110 22.32 -22.35 -5.60
C LYS A 110 22.40 -21.86 -6.39
N GLY A 111 22.73 -21.76 -6.63
CA GLY A 111 23.01 -21.01 -7.00
C GLY A 111 22.83 -20.23 -7.60
N ASN A 112 22.96 -19.97 -7.64
CA ASN A 112 23.03 -18.93 -7.84
C ASN A 112 23.08 -18.08 -7.83
N PRO A 113 23.42 -17.87 -7.97
CA PRO A 113 23.79 -16.85 -7.78
C PRO A 113 23.67 -16.05 -7.81
N PRO A 114 24.11 -15.83 -7.83
CA PRO A 114 24.17 -14.85 -7.67
C PRO A 114 23.84 -14.02 -7.78
N GLY A 115 23.92 -13.95 -7.91
CA GLY A 115 23.96 -13.19 -7.63
C GLY A 115 23.39 -12.62 -7.92
N SER A 116 23.46 -12.82 -8.23
CA SER A 116 23.33 -12.56 -8.34
C SER A 116 22.63 -12.13 -8.76
N LYS A 117 22.68 -11.95 -9.27
CA LYS A 117 22.58 -11.71 -9.59
C LYS A 117 21.79 -11.05 -9.69
N MET A 118 21.96 -10.98 -9.96
CA MET A 118 21.75 -10.52 -9.87
C MET A 118 21.42 -9.87 -10.13
N VAL A 119 21.78 -9.81 -10.39
CA VAL A 119 21.95 -9.50 -10.43
C VAL A 119 21.67 -9.01 -10.93
N ILE A 120 21.90 -8.81 -11.44
CA ILE A 120 22.07 -8.70 -11.73
C ILE A 120 22.04 -8.68 -12.18
N GLY A 121 22.51 -8.65 -12.62
CA GLY A 121 23.05 -8.92 -12.77
C GLY A 121 22.99 -9.15 -13.36
N LYS A 122 23.38 -9.33 -13.90
CA LYS A 122 23.79 -9.84 -14.32
C LYS A 122 23.30 -10.20 -14.69
N ASN A 123 23.66 -10.14 -14.81
CA ASN A 123 23.64 -10.81 -15.03
C ASN A 123 23.25 -11.22 -15.27
N ASP A 124 23.57 -11.13 -15.65
CA ASP A 124 23.62 -11.81 -15.78
C ASP A 124 23.20 -12.17 -15.97
N GLY A 125 23.48 -12.03 -16.57
CA GLY A 125 23.63 -12.51 -16.46
C GLY A 125 23.10 -12.92 -16.66
N ASN A 126 23.38 -13.08 -17.00
CA ASN A 126 23.26 -13.65 -16.98
C ASN A 126 22.62 -13.89 -16.82
N THR A 127 22.73 -13.70 -17.18
CA THR A 127 22.53 -14.07 -16.84
C THR A 127 21.97 -14.26 -16.76
N LYS A 128 22.18 -14.38 -17.26
CA LYS A 128 22.08 -14.64 -17.07
C LYS A 128 21.87 -14.84 -16.96
#